data_ec462cba3ace2d0c2bdf491037edbbcb
#
_entry.id   ec462cba3ace2d0c2bdf491037edbbcb
#
_cell.length_a   1.000
_cell.length_b   1.000
_cell.length_c   1.000
_cell.angle_alpha   90.00
_cell.angle_beta   90.00
_cell.angle_gamma   90.00
#
_symmetry.space_group_name_H-M   'P 1'
#
loop_
_entity.id
_entity.type
_entity.pdbx_description
1 polymer ?
#
loop_
_entity_poly.entity_id
_entity_poly.type
_entity_poly.pdbx_seq_one_letter_code
_entity_poly.pdbx_strand_id
1 'polypeptide(L)'
;MASSSSSSSSIQIKSGPIEGDVLWMQPKHVSEHVWNGEPDRKLHIRRAVPIYQGQEEIPEEIIPLLRQSGFYWIMKMGYLKINSSLITALIERWRPETHTFHMRCGKCTITLQDVSVLLGLPVDGAPLIGQTNLDWAELCEELLGVRPQEGELQGSVVKLSWLAHHFSQINNHDGNVEQLQRFTRAWILRFIGGVLFVDKSSSKVFLRYLQFLRDFEQCSTYAWGPAVLAYLYREMCSATDYKIKSIRGMCILIQMWAWECCTTLAPKRTPPIMENKPLGHRLVVLKIRFHLKIINNVTPLMISYFFVGGYDVKISILAMMI
;
A
#
# COMPACT_ATOMS: atom_id res chain seq x y z
N MET A 1 -53.04 19.09 -41.95
CA MET A 1 -52.34 19.49 -40.70
C MET A 1 -51.68 18.26 -40.14
N ALA A 2 -50.38 18.12 -40.32
CA ALA A 2 -49.62 17.01 -39.79
C ALA A 2 -48.96 17.47 -38.47
N SER A 3 -49.39 16.93 -37.36
CA SER A 3 -48.80 17.16 -36.07
C SER A 3 -47.50 16.33 -35.94
N SER A 4 -46.36 17.01 -36.02
CA SER A 4 -45.06 16.43 -35.72
C SER A 4 -44.93 16.27 -34.17
N SER A 5 -45.08 15.06 -33.70
CA SER A 5 -44.74 14.71 -32.35
C SER A 5 -43.19 14.67 -32.19
N SER A 6 -42.63 15.70 -31.63
CA SER A 6 -41.22 15.69 -31.19
C SER A 6 -41.09 14.76 -29.99
N SER A 7 -40.57 13.55 -30.19
CA SER A 7 -40.13 12.68 -29.13
C SER A 7 -38.88 13.27 -28.47
N SER A 8 -39.05 13.92 -27.33
CA SER A 8 -37.92 14.27 -26.46
C SER A 8 -37.28 12.98 -25.94
N SER A 9 -36.20 12.56 -26.55
CA SER A 9 -35.37 11.49 -25.99
C SER A 9 -34.78 11.96 -24.65
N SER A 10 -35.36 11.50 -23.56
CA SER A 10 -34.79 11.69 -22.23
C SER A 10 -33.40 11.07 -22.23
N ILE A 11 -32.38 11.88 -22.02
CA ILE A 11 -30.99 11.38 -21.85
C ILE A 11 -30.98 10.52 -20.60
N GLN A 12 -30.87 9.21 -20.79
CA GLN A 12 -30.74 8.28 -19.68
C GLN A 12 -29.31 8.36 -19.11
N ILE A 13 -29.19 8.95 -17.93
CA ILE A 13 -27.92 9.02 -17.19
C ILE A 13 -27.55 7.61 -16.74
N LYS A 14 -26.31 7.18 -17.01
CA LYS A 14 -25.77 5.85 -16.65
C LYS A 14 -24.60 5.99 -15.66
N SER A 15 -24.34 4.92 -14.92
CA SER A 15 -23.23 4.82 -13.96
C SER A 15 -21.83 4.78 -14.60
N GLY A 16 -21.76 4.51 -15.89
CA GLY A 16 -20.53 4.33 -16.67
C GLY A 16 -20.57 5.04 -18.01
N PRO A 17 -19.59 4.81 -18.88
CA PRO A 17 -19.55 5.37 -20.21
C PRO A 17 -20.72 4.90 -21.07
N ILE A 18 -21.03 5.67 -22.12
CA ILE A 18 -22.09 5.31 -23.08
C ILE A 18 -21.73 4.01 -23.80
N GLU A 19 -20.47 3.87 -24.21
CA GLU A 19 -19.91 2.69 -24.84
C GLU A 19 -19.33 1.77 -23.76
N GLY A 20 -19.91 0.58 -23.59
CA GLY A 20 -19.59 -0.33 -22.48
C GLY A 20 -18.21 -0.98 -22.56
N ASP A 21 -17.53 -0.90 -23.69
CA ASP A 21 -16.17 -1.42 -23.91
C ASP A 21 -15.07 -0.49 -23.38
N VAL A 22 -15.35 0.81 -23.21
CA VAL A 22 -14.39 1.80 -22.71
C VAL A 22 -13.99 1.53 -21.25
N LEU A 23 -14.94 1.10 -20.40
CA LEU A 23 -14.69 0.67 -19.02
C LEU A 23 -15.28 -0.72 -18.82
N TRP A 24 -14.65 -1.73 -19.39
CA TRP A 24 -15.15 -3.11 -19.44
C TRP A 24 -15.29 -3.78 -18.05
N MET A 25 -14.61 -3.26 -17.01
CA MET A 25 -14.75 -3.71 -15.63
C MET A 25 -15.94 -3.07 -14.90
N GLN A 26 -16.61 -2.06 -15.48
CA GLN A 26 -17.70 -1.32 -14.84
C GLN A 26 -18.78 -2.22 -14.20
N PRO A 27 -19.24 -3.33 -14.80
CA PRO A 27 -20.30 -4.15 -14.19
C PRO A 27 -19.92 -4.80 -12.85
N LYS A 28 -18.63 -4.92 -12.53
CA LYS A 28 -18.12 -5.46 -11.27
C LYS A 28 -17.57 -4.38 -10.35
N HIS A 29 -17.39 -3.18 -10.89
CA HIS A 29 -16.76 -2.09 -10.20
C HIS A 29 -17.67 -1.54 -9.10
N VAL A 30 -17.10 -1.23 -7.94
CA VAL A 30 -17.83 -0.72 -6.78
C VAL A 30 -18.67 0.52 -7.10
N SER A 31 -18.27 1.37 -8.04
CA SER A 31 -19.04 2.55 -8.43
C SER A 31 -20.40 2.24 -9.05
N GLU A 32 -20.56 1.08 -9.70
CA GLU A 32 -21.85 0.62 -10.21
C GLU A 32 -22.84 0.33 -9.07
N HIS A 33 -22.34 -0.37 -8.05
CA HIS A 33 -23.13 -0.72 -6.87
C HIS A 33 -23.53 0.53 -6.05
N VAL A 34 -22.59 1.48 -5.91
CA VAL A 34 -22.87 2.77 -5.27
C VAL A 34 -23.92 3.56 -6.04
N TRP A 35 -23.83 3.60 -7.36
CA TRP A 35 -24.83 4.24 -8.22
C TRP A 35 -26.23 3.64 -8.06
N ASN A 36 -26.31 2.32 -7.91
CA ASN A 36 -27.56 1.61 -7.72
C ASN A 36 -28.12 1.71 -6.29
N GLY A 37 -27.47 2.47 -5.40
CA GLY A 37 -27.92 2.69 -4.03
C GLY A 37 -27.64 1.49 -3.09
N GLU A 38 -26.74 0.60 -3.47
CA GLU A 38 -26.32 -0.49 -2.59
C GLU A 38 -25.53 0.03 -1.37
N PRO A 39 -25.52 -0.71 -0.24
CA PRO A 39 -24.87 -0.27 0.99
C PRO A 39 -23.39 0.06 0.79
N ASP A 40 -22.93 1.13 1.44
CA ASP A 40 -21.54 1.52 1.46
C ASP A 40 -20.65 0.39 1.99
N ARG A 41 -19.54 0.18 1.32
CA ARG A 41 -18.50 -0.77 1.70
C ARG A 41 -17.33 -0.02 2.34
N LYS A 42 -16.82 -0.54 3.45
CA LYS A 42 -15.54 -0.11 4.02
C LYS A 42 -14.51 -1.21 3.87
N LEU A 43 -13.41 -0.90 3.18
CA LEU A 43 -12.31 -1.85 3.00
C LEU A 43 -11.54 -2.06 4.30
N HIS A 44 -11.32 -3.32 4.64
CA HIS A 44 -10.39 -3.71 5.69
C HIS A 44 -8.95 -3.71 5.13
N ILE A 45 -8.07 -2.93 5.77
CA ILE A 45 -6.65 -2.87 5.38
C ILE A 45 -5.92 -4.03 6.04
N ARG A 46 -5.44 -4.97 5.22
CA ARG A 46 -4.66 -6.11 5.71
C ARG A 46 -3.19 -5.76 5.78
N ARG A 47 -2.65 -5.86 6.97
CA ARG A 47 -1.22 -5.77 7.26
C ARG A 47 -0.92 -6.49 8.57
N ALA A 48 0.30 -6.95 8.76
CA ALA A 48 0.70 -7.49 10.04
C ALA A 48 0.84 -6.35 11.06
N VAL A 49 0.04 -6.42 12.10
CA VAL A 49 -0.02 -5.39 13.14
C VAL A 49 1.19 -5.42 14.08
N PRO A 50 1.80 -6.58 14.41
CA PRO A 50 2.76 -6.68 15.51
C PRO A 50 4.16 -6.13 15.25
N ILE A 51 4.56 -5.92 13.98
CA ILE A 51 5.95 -5.57 13.68
C ILE A 51 6.30 -4.17 14.20
N TYR A 52 5.29 -3.30 14.38
CA TYR A 52 5.50 -1.88 14.71
C TYR A 52 4.40 -1.28 15.57
N GLN A 53 3.88 -1.97 16.57
CA GLN A 53 2.91 -1.37 17.51
C GLN A 53 3.53 -0.29 18.44
N GLY A 54 4.57 0.41 17.97
CA GLY A 54 5.18 1.53 18.68
C GLY A 54 6.09 1.12 19.84
N GLN A 55 6.40 -0.18 19.97
CA GLN A 55 7.21 -0.72 21.06
C GLN A 55 8.56 -1.27 20.62
N GLU A 56 8.73 -1.57 19.33
CA GLU A 56 10.05 -2.01 18.84
C GLU A 56 10.69 -0.85 18.06
N GLU A 57 11.59 -0.14 18.70
CA GLU A 57 12.56 0.70 17.99
C GLU A 57 13.50 -0.19 17.19
N ILE A 58 13.93 0.29 16.01
CA ILE A 58 14.95 -0.42 15.23
C ILE A 58 16.21 -0.50 16.09
N PRO A 59 16.72 -1.71 16.38
CA PRO A 59 17.97 -1.85 17.13
C PRO A 59 19.11 -1.09 16.44
N GLU A 60 19.89 -0.35 17.21
CA GLU A 60 20.97 0.50 16.65
C GLU A 60 22.00 -0.33 15.89
N GLU A 61 22.25 -1.55 16.34
CA GLU A 61 23.22 -2.48 15.79
C GLU A 61 22.94 -2.85 14.33
N ILE A 62 21.65 -2.95 13.93
CA ILE A 62 21.28 -3.31 12.55
C ILE A 62 21.14 -2.10 11.62
N ILE A 63 21.19 -0.87 12.13
CA ILE A 63 21.02 0.33 11.31
C ILE A 63 22.02 0.39 10.15
N PRO A 64 23.33 0.10 10.33
CA PRO A 64 24.27 0.09 9.21
C PRO A 64 23.86 -0.85 8.09
N LEU A 65 23.45 -2.09 8.42
CA LEU A 65 23.02 -3.10 7.44
C LEU A 65 21.69 -2.71 6.77
N LEU A 66 20.76 -2.10 7.52
CA LEU A 66 19.53 -1.56 6.94
C LEU A 66 19.78 -0.41 5.97
N ARG A 67 20.78 0.44 6.23
CA ARG A 67 21.21 1.50 5.30
C ARG A 67 21.82 0.89 4.04
N GLN A 68 22.69 -0.08 4.18
CA GLN A 68 23.33 -0.80 3.10
C GLN A 68 22.31 -1.50 2.21
N SER A 69 21.27 -2.11 2.79
CA SER A 69 20.20 -2.81 2.05
C SER A 69 19.19 -1.89 1.37
N GLY A 70 19.18 -0.59 1.64
CA GLY A 70 18.18 0.36 1.15
C GLY A 70 16.85 0.37 1.91
N PHE A 71 16.68 -0.48 2.95
CA PHE A 71 15.42 -0.58 3.69
C PHE A 71 15.31 0.39 4.88
N TYR A 72 16.38 1.07 5.25
CA TYR A 72 16.39 1.89 6.48
C TYR A 72 15.25 2.90 6.53
N TRP A 73 15.06 3.71 5.49
CA TRP A 73 14.11 4.80 5.53
C TRP A 73 12.65 4.34 5.58
N ILE A 74 12.31 3.31 4.80
CA ILE A 74 10.95 2.78 4.79
C ILE A 74 10.62 2.09 6.12
N MET A 75 11.58 1.43 6.74
CA MET A 75 11.41 0.81 8.06
C MET A 75 11.37 1.87 9.17
N LYS A 76 12.17 2.94 9.07
CA LYS A 76 12.18 4.07 10.01
C LYS A 76 10.87 4.86 10.01
N MET A 77 10.06 4.78 8.95
CA MET A 77 8.71 5.37 8.96
C MET A 77 7.80 4.74 10.03
N GLY A 78 8.12 3.54 10.47
CA GLY A 78 7.39 2.88 11.55
C GLY A 78 5.92 2.60 11.21
N TYR A 79 5.12 2.48 12.26
CA TYR A 79 3.70 2.21 12.14
C TYR A 79 2.90 3.50 12.00
N LEU A 80 2.46 3.81 10.79
CA LEU A 80 1.51 4.90 10.53
C LEU A 80 0.08 4.36 10.50
N LYS A 81 -0.84 5.05 11.19
CA LYS A 81 -2.26 4.70 11.14
C LYS A 81 -2.83 4.97 9.76
N ILE A 82 -3.40 3.95 9.13
CA ILE A 82 -4.06 4.08 7.84
C ILE A 82 -5.55 4.38 8.04
N ASN A 83 -6.03 5.40 7.33
CA ASN A 83 -7.44 5.73 7.29
C ASN A 83 -8.16 4.88 6.24
N SER A 84 -8.85 3.84 6.68
CA SER A 84 -9.56 2.92 5.79
C SER A 84 -10.69 3.59 4.99
N SER A 85 -11.32 4.64 5.51
CA SER A 85 -12.35 5.38 4.76
C SER A 85 -11.73 6.17 3.59
N LEU A 86 -10.56 6.80 3.80
CA LEU A 86 -9.83 7.47 2.73
C LEU A 86 -9.40 6.48 1.64
N ILE A 87 -8.83 5.33 2.05
CA ILE A 87 -8.44 4.29 1.08
C ILE A 87 -9.66 3.79 0.30
N THR A 88 -10.79 3.52 0.97
CA THR A 88 -12.03 3.08 0.32
C THR A 88 -12.48 4.10 -0.72
N ALA A 89 -12.57 5.37 -0.36
CA ALA A 89 -12.99 6.44 -1.27
C ALA A 89 -12.07 6.61 -2.49
N LEU A 90 -10.76 6.38 -2.33
CA LEU A 90 -9.81 6.39 -3.43
C LEU A 90 -9.98 5.16 -4.34
N ILE A 91 -10.19 3.98 -3.77
CA ILE A 91 -10.42 2.74 -4.54
C ILE A 91 -11.71 2.81 -5.36
N GLU A 92 -12.74 3.47 -4.89
CA GLU A 92 -13.96 3.73 -5.67
C GLU A 92 -13.72 4.57 -6.93
N ARG A 93 -12.63 5.32 -6.97
CA ARG A 93 -12.21 6.14 -8.11
C ARG A 93 -11.11 5.52 -8.95
N TRP A 94 -10.55 4.42 -8.48
CA TRP A 94 -9.52 3.69 -9.22
C TRP A 94 -10.11 2.94 -10.40
N ARG A 95 -9.54 3.10 -11.58
CA ARG A 95 -9.95 2.38 -12.79
C ARG A 95 -8.89 1.36 -13.17
N PRO A 96 -9.23 0.06 -13.06
CA PRO A 96 -8.30 -1.02 -13.42
C PRO A 96 -7.83 -0.96 -14.87
N GLU A 97 -8.69 -0.49 -15.78
CA GLU A 97 -8.41 -0.42 -17.21
C GLU A 97 -7.27 0.54 -17.55
N THR A 98 -7.13 1.59 -16.78
CA THR A 98 -6.13 2.65 -17.03
C THR A 98 -5.08 2.77 -15.93
N HIS A 99 -5.25 2.03 -14.82
CA HIS A 99 -4.43 2.17 -13.61
C HIS A 99 -4.34 3.63 -13.12
N THR A 100 -5.48 4.32 -13.11
CA THR A 100 -5.57 5.72 -12.68
C THR A 100 -6.76 5.95 -11.77
N PHE A 101 -6.65 6.93 -10.90
CA PHE A 101 -7.77 7.52 -10.19
C PHE A 101 -8.49 8.49 -11.14
N HIS A 102 -9.80 8.35 -11.29
CA HIS A 102 -10.63 9.29 -12.03
C HIS A 102 -11.17 10.33 -11.06
N MET A 103 -10.53 11.49 -11.04
CA MET A 103 -10.90 12.65 -10.22
C MET A 103 -11.61 13.71 -11.07
N ARG A 104 -12.28 14.67 -10.43
CA ARG A 104 -12.91 15.78 -11.15
C ARG A 104 -11.91 16.63 -11.94
N CYS A 105 -10.70 16.79 -11.41
CA CYS A 105 -9.62 17.53 -12.07
C CYS A 105 -8.94 16.74 -13.20
N GLY A 106 -9.28 15.47 -13.40
CA GLY A 106 -8.69 14.62 -14.42
C GLY A 106 -8.20 13.28 -13.87
N LYS A 107 -7.43 12.56 -14.69
CA LYS A 107 -6.84 11.28 -14.33
C LYS A 107 -5.49 11.50 -13.65
N CYS A 108 -5.25 10.81 -12.55
CA CYS A 108 -3.96 10.82 -11.84
C CYS A 108 -3.63 9.42 -11.33
N THR A 109 -2.36 9.20 -11.03
CA THR A 109 -1.88 7.91 -10.51
C THR A 109 -0.67 8.09 -9.62
N ILE A 110 -0.34 7.07 -8.85
CA ILE A 110 0.91 7.00 -8.08
C ILE A 110 2.03 6.59 -9.04
N THR A 111 3.08 7.36 -9.12
CA THR A 111 4.22 7.12 -10.01
C THR A 111 5.40 6.49 -9.29
N LEU A 112 6.40 6.02 -10.03
CA LEU A 112 7.68 5.58 -9.45
C LEU A 112 8.42 6.73 -8.76
N GLN A 113 8.27 7.95 -9.26
CA GLN A 113 8.81 9.13 -8.60
C GLN A 113 8.19 9.34 -7.22
N ASP A 114 6.85 9.16 -7.09
CA ASP A 114 6.17 9.23 -5.79
C ASP A 114 6.69 8.14 -4.84
N VAL A 115 6.92 6.92 -5.33
CA VAL A 115 7.49 5.83 -4.54
C VAL A 115 8.88 6.20 -4.00
N SER A 116 9.76 6.70 -4.87
CA SER A 116 11.10 7.13 -4.47
C SER A 116 11.06 8.25 -3.44
N VAL A 117 10.27 9.29 -3.69
CA VAL A 117 10.20 10.49 -2.84
C VAL A 117 9.51 10.20 -1.51
N LEU A 118 8.44 9.39 -1.51
CA LEU A 118 7.66 9.12 -0.30
C LEU A 118 8.26 8.00 0.55
N LEU A 119 8.73 6.92 -0.07
CA LEU A 119 9.20 5.73 0.64
C LEU A 119 10.72 5.65 0.76
N GLY A 120 11.46 6.31 -0.15
CA GLY A 120 12.92 6.18 -0.25
C GLY A 120 13.37 4.81 -0.75
N LEU A 121 12.52 4.10 -1.49
CA LEU A 121 12.88 2.84 -2.14
C LEU A 121 13.54 3.07 -3.49
N PRO A 122 14.52 2.22 -3.89
CA PRO A 122 15.09 2.24 -5.24
C PRO A 122 13.99 2.01 -6.28
N VAL A 123 13.98 2.83 -7.35
CA VAL A 123 12.98 2.74 -8.43
C VAL A 123 13.59 2.30 -9.77
N ASP A 124 14.88 2.24 -9.84
CA ASP A 124 15.70 1.69 -10.89
C ASP A 124 16.49 0.48 -10.38
N GLY A 125 17.22 -0.20 -11.28
CA GLY A 125 18.02 -1.36 -10.93
C GLY A 125 17.45 -2.68 -11.45
N ALA A 126 18.04 -3.79 -10.97
CA ALA A 126 17.68 -5.12 -11.41
C ALA A 126 16.27 -5.51 -10.95
N PRO A 127 15.45 -6.13 -11.79
CA PRO A 127 14.14 -6.60 -11.39
C PRO A 127 14.22 -7.72 -10.35
N LEU A 128 13.21 -7.82 -9.48
CA LEU A 128 13.11 -8.88 -8.46
C LEU A 128 12.67 -10.21 -9.10
N ILE A 129 13.54 -10.79 -9.91
CA ILE A 129 13.35 -12.09 -10.56
C ILE A 129 14.21 -13.11 -9.83
N GLY A 130 13.57 -13.96 -9.05
CA GLY A 130 14.26 -14.99 -8.27
C GLY A 130 13.91 -16.41 -8.72
N GLN A 131 14.69 -17.36 -8.26
CA GLN A 131 14.43 -18.77 -8.46
C GLN A 131 13.21 -19.20 -7.64
N THR A 132 12.46 -20.16 -8.17
CA THR A 132 11.23 -20.69 -7.53
C THR A 132 11.35 -22.15 -7.12
N ASN A 133 12.41 -22.84 -7.53
CA ASN A 133 12.69 -24.27 -7.32
C ASN A 133 13.82 -24.52 -6.32
N LEU A 134 13.97 -23.62 -5.34
CA LEU A 134 14.98 -23.77 -4.28
C LEU A 134 14.48 -24.70 -3.16
N ASP A 135 15.42 -25.33 -2.47
CA ASP A 135 15.15 -25.87 -1.13
C ASP A 135 15.03 -24.70 -0.15
N TRP A 136 13.78 -24.40 0.22
CA TRP A 136 13.47 -23.25 1.07
C TRP A 136 13.93 -23.48 2.52
N ALA A 137 14.00 -24.71 2.98
CA ALA A 137 14.50 -25.04 4.32
C ALA A 137 16.01 -24.86 4.39
N GLU A 138 16.73 -25.29 3.36
CA GLU A 138 18.19 -25.08 3.23
C GLU A 138 18.52 -23.59 3.13
N LEU A 139 17.76 -22.83 2.32
CA LEU A 139 17.93 -21.38 2.21
C LEU A 139 17.72 -20.65 3.55
N CYS A 140 16.75 -21.08 4.37
CA CYS A 140 16.57 -20.55 5.72
C CYS A 140 17.77 -20.88 6.61
N GLU A 141 18.26 -22.11 6.58
CA GLU A 141 19.42 -22.53 7.37
C GLU A 141 20.67 -21.74 6.98
N GLU A 142 20.90 -21.57 5.69
CA GLU A 142 22.04 -20.79 5.18
C GLU A 142 21.96 -19.33 5.60
N LEU A 143 20.85 -18.64 5.31
CA LEU A 143 20.75 -17.17 5.42
C LEU A 143 20.25 -16.68 6.78
N LEU A 144 19.48 -17.50 7.48
CA LEU A 144 18.93 -17.18 8.81
C LEU A 144 19.57 -18.00 9.94
N GLY A 145 20.28 -19.07 9.62
CA GLY A 145 20.91 -19.96 10.61
C GLY A 145 19.91 -20.85 11.35
N VAL A 146 18.67 -20.94 10.89
CA VAL A 146 17.61 -21.76 11.48
C VAL A 146 16.87 -22.50 10.37
N ARG A 147 16.82 -23.84 10.48
CA ARG A 147 16.05 -24.68 9.58
C ARG A 147 14.62 -24.83 10.09
N PRO A 148 13.58 -24.44 9.31
CA PRO A 148 12.20 -24.65 9.71
C PRO A 148 11.91 -26.17 9.87
N GLN A 149 11.17 -26.50 10.93
CA GLN A 149 10.75 -27.88 11.18
C GLN A 149 9.51 -28.24 10.34
N GLU A 150 9.15 -29.53 10.36
CA GLU A 150 7.95 -30.01 9.70
C GLU A 150 6.70 -29.29 10.25
N GLY A 151 5.87 -28.73 9.33
CA GLY A 151 4.70 -27.94 9.70
C GLY A 151 4.94 -26.43 9.88
N GLU A 152 6.19 -25.96 10.01
CA GLU A 152 6.53 -24.54 10.06
C GLU A 152 6.67 -23.94 8.64
N LEU A 153 7.19 -24.76 7.72
CA LEU A 153 7.30 -24.43 6.30
C LEU A 153 6.12 -25.02 5.53
N GLN A 154 5.41 -24.18 4.79
CA GLN A 154 4.30 -24.57 3.92
C GLN A 154 4.64 -24.20 2.46
N GLY A 155 5.21 -25.13 1.69
CA GLY A 155 5.76 -24.84 0.38
C GLY A 155 6.92 -23.83 0.49
N SER A 156 6.76 -22.64 -0.05
CA SER A 156 7.75 -21.55 0.00
C SER A 156 7.43 -20.46 1.04
N VAL A 157 6.63 -20.79 2.07
CA VAL A 157 6.04 -19.76 2.96
C VAL A 157 6.28 -20.13 4.42
N VAL A 158 6.72 -19.17 5.24
CA VAL A 158 6.81 -19.28 6.70
C VAL A 158 5.88 -18.27 7.38
N LYS A 159 5.50 -18.57 8.64
CA LYS A 159 4.71 -17.64 9.46
C LYS A 159 5.57 -16.46 9.94
N LEU A 160 5.01 -15.26 9.97
CA LEU A 160 5.67 -14.09 10.55
C LEU A 160 5.94 -14.28 12.05
N SER A 161 5.07 -15.03 12.75
CA SER A 161 5.27 -15.40 14.16
C SER A 161 6.48 -16.33 14.37
N TRP A 162 6.79 -17.18 13.40
CA TRP A 162 8.00 -18.03 13.44
C TRP A 162 9.26 -17.16 13.41
N LEU A 163 9.33 -16.20 12.46
CA LEU A 163 10.43 -15.24 12.40
C LEU A 163 10.51 -14.39 13.68
N ALA A 164 9.36 -13.96 14.22
CA ALA A 164 9.33 -13.18 15.45
C ALA A 164 9.82 -13.97 16.66
N HIS A 165 9.54 -15.26 16.73
CA HIS A 165 9.99 -16.14 17.81
C HIS A 165 11.51 -16.37 17.78
N HIS A 166 12.06 -16.74 16.62
CA HIS A 166 13.48 -17.04 16.48
C HIS A 166 14.38 -15.78 16.48
N PHE A 167 13.83 -14.62 16.12
CA PHE A 167 14.56 -13.36 15.99
C PHE A 167 13.89 -12.25 16.82
N SER A 168 13.53 -12.55 18.08
CA SER A 168 12.91 -11.61 19.01
C SER A 168 13.92 -10.63 19.61
N GLN A 169 15.14 -11.07 19.83
CA GLN A 169 16.22 -10.27 20.42
C GLN A 169 17.53 -10.52 19.69
N ILE A 170 18.38 -9.52 19.65
CA ILE A 170 19.78 -9.69 19.27
C ILE A 170 20.47 -10.34 20.46
N ASN A 171 20.61 -11.67 20.42
CA ASN A 171 21.42 -12.36 21.42
C ASN A 171 22.84 -11.82 21.35
N ASN A 172 23.48 -11.62 22.53
CA ASN A 172 24.83 -11.07 22.70
C ASN A 172 25.72 -11.45 21.52
N HIS A 173 25.84 -10.53 20.59
CA HIS A 173 26.50 -10.82 19.32
C HIS A 173 28.03 -10.75 19.43
N ASP A 174 28.60 -10.49 20.64
CA ASP A 174 30.03 -10.45 20.97
C ASP A 174 30.95 -10.24 19.74
N GLY A 175 30.52 -9.35 18.82
CA GLY A 175 31.19 -9.10 17.56
C GLY A 175 30.89 -10.09 16.42
N ASN A 176 29.94 -11.02 16.57
CA ASN A 176 29.59 -11.98 15.52
C ASN A 176 28.74 -11.31 14.41
N VAL A 177 29.41 -10.85 13.37
CA VAL A 177 28.82 -10.17 12.21
C VAL A 177 27.77 -11.05 11.52
N GLU A 178 27.96 -12.34 11.46
CA GLU A 178 27.02 -13.26 10.81
C GLU A 178 25.69 -13.35 11.55
N GLN A 179 25.69 -13.42 12.88
CA GLN A 179 24.45 -13.39 13.66
C GLN A 179 23.69 -12.08 13.46
N LEU A 180 24.38 -10.96 13.42
CA LEU A 180 23.78 -9.67 13.14
C LEU A 180 23.15 -9.61 11.74
N GLN A 181 23.82 -10.17 10.74
CA GLN A 181 23.28 -10.28 9.39
C GLN A 181 22.03 -11.16 9.32
N ARG A 182 22.03 -12.33 9.99
CA ARG A 182 20.89 -13.24 10.09
C ARG A 182 19.68 -12.55 10.72
N PHE A 183 19.90 -11.86 11.82
CA PHE A 183 18.88 -11.07 12.49
C PHE A 183 18.32 -9.98 11.58
N THR A 184 19.19 -9.22 10.89
CA THR A 184 18.78 -8.16 9.97
C THR A 184 17.96 -8.71 8.80
N ARG A 185 18.37 -9.86 8.21
CA ARG A 185 17.59 -10.53 7.14
C ARG A 185 16.20 -10.91 7.63
N ALA A 186 16.08 -11.49 8.82
CA ALA A 186 14.80 -11.84 9.41
C ALA A 186 13.91 -10.61 9.63
N TRP A 187 14.47 -9.50 10.07
CA TRP A 187 13.78 -8.22 10.25
C TRP A 187 13.24 -7.67 8.92
N ILE A 188 14.08 -7.60 7.90
CA ILE A 188 13.66 -7.16 6.56
C ILE A 188 12.59 -8.11 6.00
N LEU A 189 12.75 -9.42 6.16
CA LEU A 189 11.79 -10.41 5.66
C LEU A 189 10.43 -10.27 6.36
N ARG A 190 10.40 -10.04 7.68
CA ARG A 190 9.18 -9.74 8.45
C ARG A 190 8.49 -8.47 7.90
N PHE A 191 9.26 -7.43 7.61
CA PHE A 191 8.74 -6.20 7.04
C PHE A 191 8.17 -6.42 5.63
N ILE A 192 8.87 -7.15 4.79
CA ILE A 192 8.42 -7.52 3.44
C ILE A 192 7.06 -8.22 3.50
N GLY A 193 6.92 -9.28 4.32
CA GLY A 193 5.68 -10.04 4.43
C GLY A 193 4.56 -9.33 5.19
N GLY A 194 4.92 -8.49 6.14
CA GLY A 194 3.94 -7.81 7.00
C GLY A 194 3.41 -6.50 6.43
N VAL A 195 4.18 -5.82 5.56
CA VAL A 195 3.88 -4.46 5.11
C VAL A 195 3.90 -4.32 3.59
N LEU A 196 4.96 -4.81 2.90
CA LEU A 196 5.13 -4.58 1.47
C LEU A 196 4.29 -5.53 0.61
N PHE A 197 4.47 -6.84 0.82
CA PHE A 197 3.86 -7.91 0.02
C PHE A 197 3.01 -8.82 0.90
N VAL A 198 2.02 -8.24 1.54
CA VAL A 198 1.17 -8.90 2.52
C VAL A 198 0.36 -10.04 1.89
N ASP A 199 0.43 -11.23 2.46
CA ASP A 199 -0.37 -12.36 2.01
C ASP A 199 -1.86 -12.24 2.39
N LYS A 200 -2.71 -13.16 1.91
CA LYS A 200 -4.15 -13.15 2.21
C LYS A 200 -4.46 -13.28 3.71
N SER A 201 -3.63 -13.97 4.46
CA SER A 201 -3.81 -14.15 5.90
C SER A 201 -3.22 -13.01 6.74
N SER A 202 -2.34 -12.18 6.16
CA SER A 202 -1.52 -11.15 6.83
C SER A 202 -0.60 -11.73 7.91
N SER A 203 -0.28 -13.01 7.84
CA SER A 203 0.48 -13.73 8.86
C SER A 203 1.68 -14.50 8.32
N LYS A 204 1.91 -14.47 7.01
CA LYS A 204 2.92 -15.28 6.34
C LYS A 204 3.78 -14.43 5.42
N VAL A 205 5.00 -14.93 5.13
CA VAL A 205 5.91 -14.35 4.12
C VAL A 205 6.45 -15.44 3.21
N PHE A 206 6.62 -15.09 1.93
CA PHE A 206 7.25 -15.96 0.96
C PHE A 206 8.78 -15.89 1.08
N LEU A 207 9.41 -17.03 1.23
CA LEU A 207 10.88 -17.17 1.32
C LEU A 207 11.61 -16.78 0.02
N ARG A 208 10.90 -16.73 -1.10
CA ARG A 208 11.48 -16.21 -2.35
C ARG A 208 12.08 -14.81 -2.23
N TYR A 209 11.68 -14.02 -1.24
CA TYR A 209 12.29 -12.71 -1.00
C TYR A 209 13.64 -12.83 -0.28
N LEU A 210 13.88 -13.92 0.45
CA LEU A 210 15.10 -14.11 1.23
C LEU A 210 16.35 -14.20 0.36
N GLN A 211 16.24 -14.75 -0.86
CA GLN A 211 17.36 -14.83 -1.80
C GLN A 211 17.93 -13.45 -2.19
N PHE A 212 17.10 -12.38 -2.20
CA PHE A 212 17.52 -11.02 -2.48
C PHE A 212 18.18 -10.32 -1.28
N LEU A 213 18.14 -10.95 -0.10
CA LEU A 213 18.76 -10.47 1.12
C LEU A 213 20.10 -11.16 1.42
N ARG A 214 20.61 -11.97 0.49
CA ARG A 214 21.89 -12.70 0.64
C ARG A 214 23.04 -11.73 0.85
N ASP A 215 23.08 -10.67 0.08
CA ASP A 215 24.03 -9.58 0.15
C ASP A 215 23.28 -8.25 0.26
N PHE A 216 23.60 -7.45 1.29
CA PHE A 216 22.89 -6.19 1.56
C PHE A 216 23.25 -5.08 0.57
N GLU A 217 24.47 -5.05 0.02
CA GLU A 217 24.81 -4.09 -1.04
C GLU A 217 24.07 -4.42 -2.32
N GLN A 218 24.07 -5.67 -2.73
CA GLN A 218 23.32 -6.12 -3.88
C GLN A 218 21.81 -5.93 -3.65
N CYS A 219 21.31 -6.11 -2.42
CA CYS A 219 19.91 -5.86 -2.08
C CYS A 219 19.46 -4.45 -2.45
N SER A 220 20.30 -3.44 -2.24
CA SER A 220 20.00 -2.04 -2.55
C SER A 220 19.95 -1.75 -4.05
N THR A 221 20.50 -2.62 -4.90
CA THR A 221 20.51 -2.45 -6.36
C THR A 221 19.28 -3.03 -7.06
N TYR A 222 18.42 -3.71 -6.34
CA TYR A 222 17.16 -4.22 -6.91
C TYR A 222 16.08 -3.15 -6.94
N ALA A 223 15.23 -3.22 -7.97
CA ALA A 223 14.08 -2.33 -8.19
C ALA A 223 12.91 -2.64 -7.21
N TRP A 224 13.11 -2.46 -5.91
CA TRP A 224 12.09 -2.70 -4.88
C TRP A 224 10.87 -1.80 -5.04
N GLY A 225 11.07 -0.52 -5.40
CA GLY A 225 9.99 0.44 -5.61
C GLY A 225 9.00 0.01 -6.67
N PRO A 226 9.43 -0.33 -7.90
CA PRO A 226 8.58 -0.88 -8.95
C PRO A 226 7.82 -2.15 -8.52
N ALA A 227 8.47 -3.06 -7.80
CA ALA A 227 7.84 -4.28 -7.31
C ALA A 227 6.71 -3.98 -6.31
N VAL A 228 6.95 -3.06 -5.37
CA VAL A 228 5.95 -2.61 -4.39
C VAL A 228 4.78 -1.92 -5.08
N LEU A 229 5.04 -1.03 -6.04
CA LEU A 229 4.01 -0.33 -6.79
C LEU A 229 3.16 -1.27 -7.64
N ALA A 230 3.80 -2.20 -8.36
CA ALA A 230 3.10 -3.20 -9.18
C ALA A 230 2.21 -4.12 -8.32
N TYR A 231 2.70 -4.54 -7.16
CA TYR A 231 1.90 -5.31 -6.22
C TYR A 231 0.70 -4.49 -5.72
N LEU A 232 0.91 -3.24 -5.34
CA LEU A 232 -0.14 -2.35 -4.87
C LEU A 232 -1.20 -2.09 -5.96
N TYR A 233 -0.79 -1.85 -7.20
CA TYR A 233 -1.70 -1.66 -8.33
C TYR A 233 -2.61 -2.87 -8.54
N ARG A 234 -2.05 -4.09 -8.50
CA ARG A 234 -2.84 -5.32 -8.59
C ARG A 234 -3.86 -5.43 -7.46
N GLU A 235 -3.47 -5.09 -6.24
CA GLU A 235 -4.38 -5.11 -5.09
C GLU A 235 -5.45 -4.02 -5.17
N MET A 236 -5.12 -2.84 -5.70
CA MET A 236 -6.08 -1.78 -5.98
C MET A 236 -7.09 -2.21 -7.04
N CYS A 237 -6.64 -2.80 -8.15
CA CYS A 237 -7.52 -3.35 -9.19
C CYS A 237 -8.46 -4.43 -8.62
N SER A 238 -7.93 -5.35 -7.82
CA SER A 238 -8.75 -6.36 -7.16
C SER A 238 -9.78 -5.75 -6.21
N ALA A 239 -9.38 -4.72 -5.46
CA ALA A 239 -10.22 -4.08 -4.47
C ALA A 239 -11.35 -3.22 -5.08
N THR A 240 -11.36 -2.95 -6.38
CA THR A 240 -12.50 -2.29 -7.05
C THR A 240 -13.71 -3.20 -7.21
N ASP A 241 -13.54 -4.53 -7.18
CA ASP A 241 -14.66 -5.46 -7.17
C ASP A 241 -15.45 -5.29 -5.86
N TYR A 242 -16.76 -5.02 -5.98
CA TYR A 242 -17.64 -4.79 -4.82
C TYR A 242 -17.65 -5.97 -3.83
N LYS A 243 -17.45 -7.20 -4.30
CA LYS A 243 -17.42 -8.41 -3.47
C LYS A 243 -16.19 -8.48 -2.56
N ILE A 244 -15.11 -7.81 -2.91
CA ILE A 244 -13.86 -7.80 -2.15
C ILE A 244 -13.99 -6.84 -0.97
N LYS A 245 -13.79 -7.33 0.24
CA LYS A 245 -13.95 -6.56 1.49
C LYS A 245 -12.62 -6.11 2.11
N SER A 246 -11.49 -6.40 1.47
CA SER A 246 -10.17 -6.05 2.02
C SER A 246 -9.16 -5.74 0.92
N ILE A 247 -8.18 -4.91 1.26
CA ILE A 247 -7.03 -4.58 0.42
C ILE A 247 -5.72 -4.85 1.17
N ARG A 248 -4.65 -5.18 0.46
CA ARG A 248 -3.32 -5.55 0.97
C ARG A 248 -2.23 -4.69 0.34
N GLY A 249 -1.02 -4.91 0.79
CA GLY A 249 0.16 -4.20 0.29
C GLY A 249 0.38 -2.85 0.96
N MET A 250 1.23 -2.05 0.37
CA MET A 250 1.70 -0.77 0.94
C MET A 250 0.63 0.33 0.87
N CYS A 251 -0.56 0.08 1.46
CA CYS A 251 -1.69 1.02 1.43
C CYS A 251 -1.36 2.38 2.06
N ILE A 252 -0.33 2.47 2.92
CA ILE A 252 0.15 3.75 3.45
C ILE A 252 0.67 4.68 2.34
N LEU A 253 1.21 4.11 1.25
CA LEU A 253 1.64 4.89 0.09
C LEU A 253 0.47 5.64 -0.55
N ILE A 254 -0.70 5.00 -0.69
CA ILE A 254 -1.91 5.63 -1.22
C ILE A 254 -2.30 6.84 -0.35
N GLN A 255 -2.27 6.68 0.97
CA GLN A 255 -2.61 7.74 1.92
C GLN A 255 -1.61 8.90 1.87
N MET A 256 -0.31 8.61 1.87
CA MET A 256 0.73 9.63 1.78
C MET A 256 0.65 10.39 0.46
N TRP A 257 0.48 9.66 -0.65
CA TRP A 257 0.28 10.27 -1.96
C TRP A 257 -0.94 11.19 -1.99
N ALA A 258 -2.08 10.75 -1.44
CA ALA A 258 -3.27 11.57 -1.35
C ALA A 258 -3.04 12.84 -0.51
N TRP A 259 -2.24 12.78 0.54
CA TRP A 259 -1.90 13.94 1.36
C TRP A 259 -0.95 14.92 0.66
N GLU A 260 -0.08 14.43 -0.24
CA GLU A 260 0.77 15.31 -1.05
C GLU A 260 -0.03 15.97 -2.18
N CYS A 261 -0.90 15.21 -2.86
CA CYS A 261 -1.75 15.73 -3.92
C CYS A 261 -2.87 16.63 -3.40
N CYS A 262 -3.36 16.40 -2.18
CA CYS A 262 -4.47 17.10 -1.59
C CYS A 262 -4.18 17.54 -0.17
N THR A 263 -3.63 18.74 -0.04
CA THR A 263 -3.18 19.30 1.25
C THR A 263 -4.30 19.50 2.26
N THR A 264 -5.55 19.61 1.81
CA THR A 264 -6.73 19.73 2.68
C THR A 264 -7.04 18.43 3.43
N LEU A 265 -6.63 17.29 2.88
CA LEU A 265 -6.73 15.96 3.55
C LEU A 265 -5.55 15.67 4.46
N ALA A 266 -4.46 16.41 4.27
CA ALA A 266 -3.25 16.18 5.04
C ALA A 266 -3.42 16.67 6.48
N PRO A 267 -2.81 15.97 7.44
CA PRO A 267 -2.72 16.49 8.80
C PRO A 267 -1.91 17.80 8.80
N LYS A 268 -2.20 18.69 9.75
CA LYS A 268 -1.41 19.92 9.93
C LYS A 268 0.06 19.57 10.07
N ARG A 269 0.89 20.15 9.20
CA ARG A 269 2.34 19.91 9.15
C ARG A 269 3.08 21.11 9.73
N THR A 270 4.05 20.86 10.59
CA THR A 270 5.10 21.84 10.88
C THR A 270 6.09 21.82 9.71
N PRO A 271 6.59 22.98 9.25
CA PRO A 271 7.61 23.02 8.20
C PRO A 271 8.81 22.18 8.64
N PRO A 272 9.27 21.21 7.85
CA PRO A 272 10.43 20.42 8.24
C PRO A 272 11.71 21.19 7.97
N ILE A 273 12.70 20.98 8.81
CA ILE A 273 14.09 21.25 8.49
C ILE A 273 14.47 20.31 7.35
N MET A 274 14.87 20.89 6.20
CA MET A 274 15.17 20.13 4.98
C MET A 274 16.48 19.37 5.16
N GLU A 275 16.39 18.06 5.25
CA GLU A 275 17.50 17.14 5.09
C GLU A 275 17.12 16.12 4.00
N ASN A 276 18.11 15.45 3.39
CA ASN A 276 17.93 14.43 2.37
C ASN A 276 17.26 13.16 2.92
N LYS A 277 15.97 13.27 3.28
CA LYS A 277 15.15 12.19 3.85
C LYS A 277 13.86 12.04 3.04
N PRO A 278 13.35 10.81 2.85
CA PRO A 278 12.06 10.60 2.20
C PRO A 278 10.93 11.38 2.90
N LEU A 279 9.97 11.87 2.11
CA LEU A 279 8.85 12.66 2.64
C LEU A 279 8.01 11.88 3.66
N GLY A 280 7.88 10.58 3.51
CA GLY A 280 7.19 9.73 4.47
C GLY A 280 7.79 9.78 5.88
N HIS A 281 9.09 9.96 6.00
CA HIS A 281 9.76 10.09 7.29
C HIS A 281 9.31 11.34 8.07
N ARG A 282 8.91 12.41 7.40
CA ARG A 282 8.36 13.61 8.03
C ARG A 282 7.11 13.33 8.86
N LEU A 283 6.32 12.36 8.46
CA LEU A 283 5.08 11.97 9.13
C LEU A 283 5.34 11.24 10.46
N VAL A 284 6.50 10.59 10.59
CA VAL A 284 6.92 9.90 11.80
C VAL A 284 7.32 10.88 12.89
N VAL A 285 8.10 11.91 12.52
CA VAL A 285 8.63 12.89 13.45
C VAL A 285 7.52 13.71 14.11
N LEU A 286 6.40 13.88 13.43
CA LEU A 286 5.30 14.74 13.88
C LEU A 286 4.41 14.11 14.96
N LYS A 287 4.58 12.82 15.37
CA LYS A 287 3.67 12.13 16.33
C LYS A 287 2.23 12.60 16.16
N ILE A 288 1.68 12.41 14.96
CA ILE A 288 0.40 13.00 14.59
C ILE A 288 -0.70 12.45 15.50
N ARG A 289 -1.12 13.21 16.47
CA ARG A 289 -2.42 13.01 17.12
C ARG A 289 -3.50 13.30 16.09
N PHE A 290 -3.95 12.26 15.41
CA PHE A 290 -5.12 12.36 14.54
C PHE A 290 -6.30 12.86 15.35
N HIS A 291 -6.71 14.10 15.15
CA HIS A 291 -8.03 14.55 15.54
C HIS A 291 -9.05 13.92 14.56
N LEU A 292 -9.49 12.72 14.91
CA LEU A 292 -10.44 11.90 14.16
C LEU A 292 -11.81 12.57 13.89
N LYS A 293 -12.05 13.79 14.40
CA LYS A 293 -13.35 14.46 14.28
C LYS A 293 -13.75 14.90 12.88
N ILE A 294 -12.79 15.13 11.97
CA ILE A 294 -13.11 15.68 10.64
C ILE A 294 -13.46 14.58 9.62
N ILE A 295 -12.96 13.37 9.80
CA ILE A 295 -13.01 12.33 8.76
C ILE A 295 -14.22 11.39 8.90
N ASN A 296 -14.82 11.26 10.08
CA ASN A 296 -16.02 10.44 10.25
C ASN A 296 -17.28 11.03 9.58
N ASN A 297 -17.24 12.30 9.18
CA ASN A 297 -18.36 12.97 8.49
C ASN A 297 -18.22 13.01 6.95
N VAL A 298 -17.19 12.39 6.39
CA VAL A 298 -16.87 12.51 4.94
C VAL A 298 -17.49 11.40 4.10
N THR A 299 -17.89 10.28 4.71
CA THR A 299 -18.23 9.06 3.98
C THR A 299 -19.57 9.04 3.25
N PRO A 300 -20.69 9.55 3.75
CA PRO A 300 -21.97 9.43 3.03
C PRO A 300 -22.18 10.46 1.93
N LEU A 301 -21.54 11.63 2.01
CA LEU A 301 -21.78 12.76 1.10
C LEU A 301 -20.87 12.80 -0.13
N MET A 302 -19.79 12.03 -0.15
CA MET A 302 -18.84 12.01 -1.26
C MET A 302 -19.28 11.17 -2.46
N ILE A 303 -20.23 10.28 -2.28
CA ILE A 303 -20.55 9.23 -3.25
C ILE A 303 -21.62 9.67 -4.25
N SER A 304 -22.56 10.50 -3.85
CA SER A 304 -23.80 10.73 -4.62
C SER A 304 -23.72 11.74 -5.78
N TYR A 305 -22.57 12.39 -6.07
CA TYR A 305 -22.59 13.51 -7.03
C TYR A 305 -21.55 13.49 -8.16
N PHE A 306 -20.89 12.38 -8.42
CA PHE A 306 -19.75 12.37 -9.35
C PHE A 306 -20.04 12.02 -10.81
N PHE A 307 -21.28 11.67 -11.17
CA PHE A 307 -21.62 11.21 -12.52
C PHE A 307 -22.65 12.04 -13.28
N VAL A 308 -23.12 13.14 -12.75
CA VAL A 308 -24.05 13.99 -13.50
C VAL A 308 -23.27 15.10 -14.18
N GLY A 309 -23.21 15.03 -15.51
CA GLY A 309 -22.67 16.10 -16.35
C GLY A 309 -23.36 17.43 -16.07
N GLY A 310 -22.56 18.44 -15.79
CA GLY A 310 -22.82 19.85 -15.83
C GLY A 310 -24.20 20.33 -15.46
N TYR A 311 -24.46 20.54 -14.19
CA TYR A 311 -25.25 21.63 -13.63
C TYR A 311 -25.14 21.62 -12.10
N ASP A 312 -25.12 22.82 -11.52
CA ASP A 312 -24.99 23.14 -10.11
C ASP A 312 -25.81 22.27 -9.16
N VAL A 313 -25.14 21.51 -8.28
CA VAL A 313 -25.73 21.12 -6.99
C VAL A 313 -24.64 20.94 -5.92
N LYS A 314 -24.74 21.76 -4.90
CA LYS A 314 -24.16 21.77 -3.55
C LYS A 314 -22.77 21.14 -3.34
N ILE A 315 -21.86 22.03 -3.04
CA ILE A 315 -20.49 21.90 -2.61
C ILE A 315 -20.37 20.85 -1.50
N SER A 316 -19.89 19.68 -1.86
CA SER A 316 -19.39 18.67 -0.93
C SER A 316 -17.88 18.89 -0.74
N ILE A 317 -17.33 18.46 0.37
CA ILE A 317 -15.95 18.66 0.81
C ILE A 317 -14.89 18.37 -0.28
N LEU A 318 -15.20 17.56 -1.28
CA LEU A 318 -14.31 17.32 -2.43
C LEU A 318 -14.24 18.51 -3.41
N ALA A 319 -15.20 19.41 -3.41
CA ALA A 319 -15.15 20.66 -4.19
C ALA A 319 -14.14 21.66 -3.59
N MET A 320 -13.71 21.46 -2.34
CA MET A 320 -12.61 22.20 -1.71
C MET A 320 -11.24 21.57 -1.98
N MET A 321 -11.17 20.49 -2.76
CA MET A 321 -9.93 19.80 -3.14
C MET A 321 -9.34 20.27 -4.48
N ILE A 322 -9.83 21.39 -5.01
CA ILE A 322 -9.29 22.05 -6.21
C ILE A 322 -8.74 23.42 -5.79
#